data_01a0be80fb319e60a0cd8f33d4c8fd90
#
_entry.id   01a0be80fb319e60a0cd8f33d4c8fd90
#
_cell.length_a   1.000
_cell.length_b   1.000
_cell.length_c   1.000
_cell.angle_alpha   90.00
_cell.angle_beta   90.00
_cell.angle_gamma   90.00
#
_symmetry.space_group_name_H-M   'P 1'
#
loop_
_entity.id
_entity.type
_entity.pdbx_description
1 polymer ?
#
loop_
_entity_poly.entity_id
_entity_poly.type
_entity_poly.pdbx_seq_one_letter_code
_entity_poly.pdbx_strand_id
1 'polypeptide(L)'
;DICLEQKKKLIQISTVSIAGESVDGHIPPELKLTENRLYFGQALDNKYADTKFRAEKAVLEAVSRGLRGKVIRVGNLMSRDSDGEFQMNYSTNGFMKRLRAYGIIGCFPVSGMDSVAEFSPIDCTARAVVTLAGTPDKFTVFHAYNCHQVHMANVLAVMEDYGIGIRVVKDAEFQREFDRVLADEALNLEISPLIAYMNSGKANRQ
;
A
#
# COMPACT_ATOMS: atom_id res chain seq x y z
N ASP A 1 -23.38 7.36 -13.45
CA ASP A 1 -24.35 7.86 -14.43
C ASP A 1 -24.30 9.38 -14.58
N ILE A 2 -24.26 10.19 -13.50
CA ILE A 2 -24.22 11.67 -13.57
C ILE A 2 -23.12 12.20 -14.53
N CYS A 3 -21.91 11.65 -14.46
CA CYS A 3 -20.81 12.12 -15.32
C CYS A 3 -21.04 11.80 -16.79
N LEU A 4 -21.69 10.68 -17.12
CA LEU A 4 -22.09 10.36 -18.49
C LEU A 4 -23.17 11.31 -19.00
N GLU A 5 -24.23 11.48 -18.23
CA GLU A 5 -25.37 12.35 -18.57
C GLU A 5 -24.95 13.79 -18.76
N GLN A 6 -24.11 14.31 -17.87
CA GLN A 6 -23.65 15.70 -17.90
C GLN A 6 -22.35 15.90 -18.70
N LYS A 7 -21.84 14.87 -19.38
CA LYS A 7 -20.59 14.90 -20.15
C LYS A 7 -19.38 15.40 -19.35
N LYS A 8 -19.33 15.08 -18.04
CA LYS A 8 -18.23 15.46 -17.16
C LYS A 8 -17.11 14.41 -17.22
N LYS A 9 -15.88 14.86 -17.01
CA LYS A 9 -14.74 13.95 -16.83
C LYS A 9 -14.74 13.38 -15.40
N LEU A 10 -14.53 12.08 -15.28
CA LEU A 10 -14.35 11.39 -14.00
C LEU A 10 -12.89 11.02 -13.82
N ILE A 11 -12.29 11.37 -12.68
CA ILE A 11 -10.96 10.93 -12.28
C ILE A 11 -11.12 10.02 -11.06
N GLN A 12 -10.85 8.73 -11.26
CA GLN A 12 -10.88 7.73 -10.20
C GLN A 12 -9.47 7.56 -9.63
N ILE A 13 -9.28 7.95 -8.37
CA ILE A 13 -8.04 7.62 -7.66
C ILE A 13 -8.15 6.18 -7.14
N SER A 14 -7.35 5.33 -7.72
CA SER A 14 -7.22 3.92 -7.38
C SER A 14 -5.90 3.64 -6.67
N THR A 15 -5.49 2.40 -6.58
CA THR A 15 -4.29 1.98 -5.86
C THR A 15 -3.55 0.87 -6.62
N VAL A 16 -2.24 0.82 -6.49
CA VAL A 16 -1.45 -0.32 -6.96
C VAL A 16 -1.77 -1.62 -6.19
N SER A 17 -2.40 -1.49 -5.01
CA SER A 17 -2.81 -2.66 -4.20
C SER A 17 -3.84 -3.56 -4.86
N ILE A 18 -4.50 -3.13 -5.95
CA ILE A 18 -5.35 -4.00 -6.76
C ILE A 18 -4.55 -5.08 -7.51
N ALA A 19 -3.22 -4.99 -7.53
CA ALA A 19 -2.37 -6.09 -7.94
C ALA A 19 -2.64 -7.37 -7.14
N GLY A 20 -3.22 -7.20 -5.92
CA GLY A 20 -3.58 -8.33 -5.07
C GLY A 20 -2.34 -9.11 -4.63
N GLU A 21 -2.61 -10.33 -4.24
CA GLU A 21 -1.58 -11.30 -3.86
C GLU A 21 -1.62 -12.48 -4.85
N SER A 22 -0.49 -13.19 -4.97
CA SER A 22 -0.50 -14.38 -5.78
C SER A 22 -1.31 -15.48 -5.11
N VAL A 23 -2.19 -16.13 -5.84
CA VAL A 23 -2.87 -17.33 -5.38
C VAL A 23 -1.84 -18.47 -5.37
N ASP A 24 -1.56 -19.02 -4.20
CA ASP A 24 -0.63 -20.15 -3.99
C ASP A 24 0.80 -19.91 -4.52
N GLY A 25 1.27 -18.67 -4.58
CA GLY A 25 2.57 -18.33 -5.12
C GLY A 25 2.73 -18.60 -6.63
N HIS A 26 1.64 -18.85 -7.34
CA HIS A 26 1.66 -19.30 -8.73
C HIS A 26 1.47 -18.19 -9.76
N ILE A 27 1.39 -16.91 -9.36
CA ILE A 27 1.49 -15.83 -10.35
C ILE A 27 2.93 -15.75 -10.83
N PRO A 28 3.22 -16.07 -12.11
CA PRO A 28 4.56 -15.92 -12.64
C PRO A 28 5.08 -14.49 -12.40
N PRO A 29 6.36 -14.31 -12.04
CA PRO A 29 6.95 -12.98 -11.78
C PRO A 29 6.80 -11.99 -12.94
N GLU A 30 6.65 -12.50 -14.16
CA GLU A 30 6.41 -11.72 -15.38
C GLU A 30 4.96 -11.22 -15.51
N LEU A 31 4.00 -11.80 -14.78
CA LEU A 31 2.63 -11.32 -14.74
C LEU A 31 2.53 -10.14 -13.76
N LYS A 32 2.70 -8.95 -14.30
CA LYS A 32 2.60 -7.69 -13.55
C LYS A 32 1.28 -6.99 -13.85
N LEU A 33 0.79 -6.24 -12.86
CA LEU A 33 -0.29 -5.29 -13.09
C LEU A 33 0.19 -4.22 -14.09
N THR A 34 -0.50 -4.12 -15.22
CA THR A 34 -0.23 -3.12 -16.24
C THR A 34 -1.45 -2.25 -16.49
N GLU A 35 -1.28 -1.12 -17.19
CA GLU A 35 -2.38 -0.22 -17.54
C GLU A 35 -3.42 -0.89 -18.46
N ASN A 36 -3.01 -1.89 -19.22
CA ASN A 36 -3.87 -2.60 -20.16
C ASN A 36 -4.58 -3.83 -19.54
N ARG A 37 -4.34 -4.11 -18.26
CA ARG A 37 -4.86 -5.30 -17.61
C ARG A 37 -5.38 -4.97 -16.22
N LEU A 38 -6.64 -5.31 -15.97
CA LEU A 38 -7.25 -5.16 -14.65
C LEU A 38 -7.19 -6.47 -13.85
N TYR A 39 -7.51 -7.60 -14.47
CA TYR A 39 -7.48 -8.92 -13.85
C TYR A 39 -6.50 -9.84 -14.57
N PHE A 40 -5.68 -10.55 -13.82
CA PHE A 40 -4.67 -11.49 -14.33
C PHE A 40 -4.52 -12.75 -13.44
N GLY A 41 -5.55 -13.03 -12.58
CA GLY A 41 -5.55 -14.16 -11.66
C GLY A 41 -5.14 -13.80 -10.23
N GLN A 42 -4.98 -12.53 -9.90
CA GLN A 42 -4.64 -12.10 -8.53
C GLN A 42 -5.78 -12.36 -7.55
N ALA A 43 -5.41 -12.74 -6.31
CA ALA A 43 -6.34 -12.81 -5.19
C ALA A 43 -6.63 -11.41 -4.65
N LEU A 44 -7.89 -11.15 -4.34
CA LEU A 44 -8.39 -9.87 -3.82
C LEU A 44 -9.09 -10.07 -2.47
N ASP A 45 -8.43 -10.84 -1.58
CA ASP A 45 -9.00 -11.19 -0.25
C ASP A 45 -9.06 -9.97 0.69
N ASN A 46 -8.26 -8.94 0.41
CA ASN A 46 -8.31 -7.68 1.12
C ASN A 46 -9.51 -6.85 0.63
N LYS A 47 -10.46 -6.55 1.54
CA LYS A 47 -11.66 -5.74 1.24
C LYS A 47 -11.36 -4.39 0.58
N TYR A 48 -10.25 -3.74 0.97
CA TYR A 48 -9.83 -2.48 0.35
C TYR A 48 -9.45 -2.68 -1.12
N ALA A 49 -8.60 -3.68 -1.41
CA ALA A 49 -8.19 -3.99 -2.78
C ALA A 49 -9.39 -4.41 -3.63
N ASP A 50 -10.28 -5.28 -3.13
CA ASP A 50 -11.49 -5.71 -3.82
C ASP A 50 -12.43 -4.54 -4.15
N THR A 51 -12.70 -3.65 -3.19
CA THR A 51 -13.58 -2.49 -3.43
C THR A 51 -12.99 -1.53 -4.45
N LYS A 52 -11.67 -1.28 -4.42
CA LYS A 52 -10.98 -0.48 -5.43
C LYS A 52 -10.99 -1.13 -6.81
N PHE A 53 -10.78 -2.43 -6.88
CA PHE A 53 -10.88 -3.21 -8.12
C PHE A 53 -12.27 -3.11 -8.76
N ARG A 54 -13.33 -3.30 -7.96
CA ARG A 54 -14.73 -3.15 -8.42
C ARG A 54 -15.03 -1.74 -8.91
N ALA A 55 -14.50 -0.72 -8.22
CA ALA A 55 -14.64 0.67 -8.63
C ALA A 55 -13.97 0.93 -9.98
N GLU A 56 -12.73 0.41 -10.20
CA GLU A 56 -12.07 0.50 -11.50
C GLU A 56 -12.89 -0.18 -12.59
N LYS A 57 -13.36 -1.40 -12.34
CA LYS A 57 -14.20 -2.14 -13.30
C LYS A 57 -15.41 -1.31 -13.72
N ALA A 58 -16.14 -0.74 -12.75
CA ALA A 58 -17.31 0.09 -13.04
C ALA A 58 -16.96 1.35 -13.86
N VAL A 59 -15.81 1.99 -13.59
CA VAL A 59 -15.33 3.13 -14.36
C VAL A 59 -14.96 2.72 -15.78
N LEU A 60 -14.23 1.62 -15.97
CA LEU A 60 -13.83 1.12 -17.30
C LEU A 60 -15.04 0.69 -18.13
N GLU A 61 -16.04 0.05 -17.52
CA GLU A 61 -17.33 -0.22 -18.17
C GLU A 61 -18.07 1.05 -18.58
N ALA A 62 -18.02 2.10 -17.76
CA ALA A 62 -18.60 3.38 -18.14
C ALA A 62 -17.82 4.07 -19.27
N VAL A 63 -16.50 3.96 -19.28
CA VAL A 63 -15.64 4.47 -20.37
C VAL A 63 -15.99 3.78 -21.70
N SER A 64 -16.23 2.48 -21.71
CA SER A 64 -16.68 1.76 -22.92
C SER A 64 -18.04 2.24 -23.43
N ARG A 65 -18.85 2.89 -22.57
CA ARG A 65 -20.12 3.54 -22.94
C ARG A 65 -20.00 5.04 -23.24
N GLY A 66 -18.76 5.55 -23.31
CA GLY A 66 -18.50 6.95 -23.68
C GLY A 66 -18.20 7.90 -22.52
N LEU A 67 -18.00 7.40 -21.29
CA LEU A 67 -17.52 8.24 -20.19
C LEU A 67 -16.09 8.74 -20.49
N ARG A 68 -15.88 10.03 -20.32
CA ARG A 68 -14.51 10.59 -20.28
C ARG A 68 -13.92 10.29 -18.91
N GLY A 69 -13.31 9.08 -18.76
CA GLY A 69 -12.83 8.56 -17.49
C GLY A 69 -11.32 8.37 -17.46
N LYS A 70 -10.73 8.57 -16.28
CA LYS A 70 -9.34 8.23 -15.97
C LYS A 70 -9.30 7.42 -14.70
N VAL A 71 -8.46 6.40 -14.67
CA VAL A 71 -8.12 5.62 -13.48
C VAL A 71 -6.65 5.85 -13.20
N ILE A 72 -6.32 6.36 -12.02
CA ILE A 72 -4.95 6.62 -11.62
C ILE A 72 -4.65 5.78 -10.38
N ARG A 73 -3.82 4.74 -10.54
CA ARG A 73 -3.39 3.82 -9.49
C ARG A 73 -2.20 4.45 -8.79
N VAL A 74 -2.42 4.91 -7.57
CA VAL A 74 -1.38 5.51 -6.73
C VAL A 74 -0.73 4.47 -5.83
N GLY A 75 0.51 4.75 -5.40
CA GLY A 75 1.26 3.93 -4.46
C GLY A 75 0.88 4.20 -3.00
N ASN A 76 1.76 3.83 -2.07
CA ASN A 76 1.60 4.11 -0.66
C ASN A 76 1.93 5.58 -0.39
N LEU A 77 0.88 6.39 -0.23
CA LEU A 77 1.01 7.82 0.00
C LEU A 77 1.64 8.09 1.36
N MET A 78 2.74 8.82 1.34
CA MET A 78 3.55 9.16 2.51
C MET A 78 3.74 10.67 2.63
N SER A 79 4.64 11.11 3.51
CA SER A 79 4.98 12.50 3.72
C SER A 79 5.29 13.25 2.42
N ARG A 80 5.18 14.58 2.46
CA ARG A 80 5.58 15.44 1.35
C ARG A 80 7.09 15.37 1.14
N ASP A 81 7.52 15.35 -0.11
CA ASP A 81 8.92 15.43 -0.50
C ASP A 81 9.53 16.79 -0.15
N SER A 82 8.71 17.84 -0.23
CA SER A 82 9.14 19.22 -0.07
C SER A 82 9.59 19.61 1.35
N ASP A 83 9.01 18.99 2.40
CA ASP A 83 9.23 19.39 3.80
C ASP A 83 9.10 18.25 4.81
N GLY A 84 8.80 17.04 4.34
CA GLY A 84 8.65 15.87 5.20
C GLY A 84 7.34 15.82 5.99
N GLU A 85 6.46 16.84 5.91
CA GLU A 85 5.21 16.82 6.65
C GLU A 85 4.30 15.66 6.21
N PHE A 86 3.65 15.05 7.19
CA PHE A 86 2.71 13.96 6.99
C PHE A 86 1.27 14.40 7.30
N GLN A 87 0.30 13.61 6.87
CA GLN A 87 -1.12 13.87 7.17
C GLN A 87 -1.38 13.95 8.68
N MET A 88 -2.29 14.83 9.12
CA MET A 88 -2.59 15.01 10.55
C MET A 88 -3.09 13.73 11.23
N ASN A 89 -3.79 12.87 10.53
CA ASN A 89 -4.27 11.57 11.01
C ASN A 89 -3.27 10.43 10.77
N TYR A 90 -1.95 10.69 10.86
CA TYR A 90 -0.89 9.69 10.64
C TYR A 90 -1.09 8.41 11.47
N SER A 91 -1.69 8.51 12.65
CA SER A 91 -1.99 7.39 13.52
C SER A 91 -2.96 6.36 12.91
N THR A 92 -3.67 6.71 11.82
CA THR A 92 -4.53 5.78 11.09
C THR A 92 -3.83 5.12 9.90
N ASN A 93 -2.65 5.62 9.50
CA ASN A 93 -1.89 5.04 8.40
C ASN A 93 -1.36 3.64 8.75
N GLY A 94 -1.60 2.66 7.89
CA GLY A 94 -1.26 1.25 8.16
C GLY A 94 0.24 1.00 8.30
N PHE A 95 1.09 1.70 7.52
CA PHE A 95 2.54 1.57 7.63
C PHE A 95 3.07 2.18 8.95
N MET A 96 2.61 3.38 9.30
CA MET A 96 2.98 4.03 10.56
C MET A 96 2.55 3.22 11.79
N LYS A 97 1.36 2.62 11.74
CA LYS A 97 0.90 1.71 12.78
C LYS A 97 1.81 0.48 12.94
N ARG A 98 2.30 -0.07 11.83
CA ARG A 98 3.25 -1.20 11.89
C ARG A 98 4.59 -0.79 12.48
N LEU A 99 5.15 0.36 12.08
CA LEU A 99 6.38 0.88 12.69
C LEU A 99 6.22 1.10 14.20
N ARG A 100 5.09 1.70 14.62
CA ARG A 100 4.76 1.88 16.03
C ARG A 100 4.69 0.54 16.77
N ALA A 101 4.08 -0.50 16.17
CA ALA A 101 4.00 -1.83 16.77
C ALA A 101 5.38 -2.45 17.00
N TYR A 102 6.32 -2.31 16.05
CA TYR A 102 7.70 -2.73 16.26
C TYR A 102 8.39 -1.94 17.37
N GLY A 103 8.11 -0.64 17.51
CA GLY A 103 8.58 0.18 18.63
C GLY A 103 8.04 -0.31 19.98
N ILE A 104 6.78 -0.73 20.05
CA ILE A 104 6.16 -1.28 21.28
C ILE A 104 6.77 -2.64 21.64
N ILE A 105 7.01 -3.50 20.63
CA ILE A 105 7.66 -4.80 20.82
C ILE A 105 9.15 -4.60 21.18
N GLY A 106 9.76 -3.49 20.73
CA GLY A 106 11.15 -3.13 20.99
C GLY A 106 12.16 -3.88 20.13
N CYS A 107 11.71 -4.66 19.14
CA CYS A 107 12.59 -5.38 18.23
C CYS A 107 11.95 -5.66 16.87
N PHE A 108 12.81 -5.99 15.90
CA PHE A 108 12.44 -6.29 14.52
C PHE A 108 13.12 -7.64 14.10
N PRO A 109 12.42 -8.54 13.37
CA PRO A 109 12.97 -9.82 12.97
C PRO A 109 14.02 -9.67 11.86
N VAL A 110 15.13 -10.38 11.96
CA VAL A 110 16.20 -10.32 10.96
C VAL A 110 15.72 -10.74 9.57
N SER A 111 14.78 -11.67 9.47
CA SER A 111 14.16 -12.07 8.18
C SER A 111 13.40 -10.95 7.47
N GLY A 112 13.02 -9.91 8.19
CA GLY A 112 12.33 -8.76 7.63
C GLY A 112 13.22 -7.65 7.07
N MET A 113 14.54 -7.72 7.29
CA MET A 113 15.47 -6.64 6.95
C MET A 113 15.56 -6.34 5.46
N ASP A 114 15.46 -7.39 4.63
CA ASP A 114 15.49 -7.28 3.16
C ASP A 114 14.12 -6.96 2.55
N SER A 115 13.05 -6.93 3.38
CA SER A 115 11.75 -6.53 2.88
C SER A 115 11.76 -5.07 2.45
N VAL A 116 10.98 -4.77 1.41
CA VAL A 116 10.96 -3.44 0.81
C VAL A 116 9.63 -2.73 1.08
N ALA A 117 9.70 -1.41 1.24
CA ALA A 117 8.56 -0.52 1.28
C ALA A 117 8.61 0.45 0.10
N GLU A 118 7.45 0.75 -0.45
CA GLU A 118 7.29 1.78 -1.46
C GLU A 118 6.72 3.03 -0.77
N PHE A 119 7.35 4.18 -0.99
CA PHE A 119 6.94 5.47 -0.45
C PHE A 119 6.69 6.43 -1.60
N SER A 120 5.43 6.77 -1.85
CA SER A 120 5.04 7.80 -2.82
C SER A 120 4.76 9.11 -2.10
N PRO A 121 5.63 10.14 -2.23
CA PRO A 121 5.37 11.44 -1.62
C PRO A 121 4.05 12.02 -2.13
N ILE A 122 3.21 12.49 -1.20
CA ILE A 122 1.84 12.92 -1.53
C ILE A 122 1.80 14.12 -2.47
N ASP A 123 2.69 15.08 -2.32
CA ASP A 123 2.78 16.27 -3.17
C ASP A 123 3.25 15.92 -4.60
N CYS A 124 4.23 15.03 -4.74
CA CYS A 124 4.67 14.52 -6.04
C CYS A 124 3.55 13.73 -6.72
N THR A 125 2.87 12.84 -5.97
CA THR A 125 1.74 12.06 -6.48
C THR A 125 0.58 12.97 -6.89
N ALA A 126 0.26 13.99 -6.11
CA ALA A 126 -0.79 14.96 -6.44
C ALA A 126 -0.48 15.70 -7.75
N ARG A 127 0.77 16.16 -7.96
CA ARG A 127 1.19 16.77 -9.22
C ARG A 127 1.05 15.80 -10.40
N ALA A 128 1.45 14.54 -10.22
CA ALA A 128 1.28 13.50 -11.23
C ALA A 128 -0.19 13.27 -11.57
N VAL A 129 -1.09 13.18 -10.57
CA VAL A 129 -2.53 13.02 -10.77
C VAL A 129 -3.12 14.16 -11.59
N VAL A 130 -2.79 15.42 -11.27
CA VAL A 130 -3.28 16.58 -12.02
C VAL A 130 -2.79 16.56 -13.46
N THR A 131 -1.50 16.25 -13.67
CA THR A 131 -0.90 16.15 -15.00
C THR A 131 -1.59 15.05 -15.82
N LEU A 132 -1.73 13.85 -15.26
CA LEU A 132 -2.34 12.69 -15.93
C LEU A 132 -3.82 12.91 -16.22
N ALA A 133 -4.55 13.62 -15.35
CA ALA A 133 -5.93 14.00 -15.59
C ALA A 133 -6.10 14.87 -16.85
N GLY A 134 -5.08 15.68 -17.18
CA GLY A 134 -5.04 16.53 -18.39
C GLY A 134 -4.70 15.80 -19.70
N THR A 135 -4.27 14.55 -19.65
CA THR A 135 -3.88 13.79 -20.85
C THR A 135 -5.07 13.51 -21.80
N PRO A 136 -4.84 13.22 -23.09
CA PRO A 136 -5.89 12.87 -24.05
C PRO A 136 -6.77 11.71 -23.55
N ASP A 137 -8.08 11.75 -23.88
CA ASP A 137 -9.06 10.79 -23.34
C ASP A 137 -8.83 9.35 -23.79
N LYS A 138 -8.06 9.12 -24.88
CA LYS A 138 -7.66 7.78 -25.31
C LYS A 138 -6.78 7.01 -24.31
N PHE A 139 -6.11 7.72 -23.39
CA PHE A 139 -5.33 7.11 -22.33
C PHE A 139 -6.17 7.11 -21.05
N THR A 140 -6.55 5.93 -20.57
CA THR A 140 -7.54 5.78 -19.51
C THR A 140 -6.91 5.39 -18.18
N VAL A 141 -5.95 4.46 -18.16
CA VAL A 141 -5.36 3.92 -16.92
C VAL A 141 -3.91 4.35 -16.81
N PHE A 142 -3.50 4.70 -15.60
CA PHE A 142 -2.13 5.13 -15.29
C PHE A 142 -1.68 4.57 -13.96
N HIS A 143 -0.38 4.33 -13.84
CA HIS A 143 0.30 4.12 -12.56
C HIS A 143 1.03 5.42 -12.16
N ALA A 144 0.74 5.91 -10.96
CA ALA A 144 1.36 7.10 -10.37
C ALA A 144 1.93 6.75 -8.99
N TYR A 145 3.07 6.10 -8.96
CA TYR A 145 3.76 5.69 -7.74
C TYR A 145 5.27 5.84 -7.87
N ASN A 146 5.98 5.83 -6.75
CA ASN A 146 7.43 5.85 -6.74
C ASN A 146 7.96 4.43 -7.04
N CYS A 147 8.72 4.29 -8.11
CA CYS A 147 9.35 3.01 -8.47
C CYS A 147 10.59 2.67 -7.61
N HIS A 148 11.10 3.61 -6.82
CA HIS A 148 12.22 3.37 -5.92
C HIS A 148 11.70 2.77 -4.61
N GLN A 149 12.17 1.58 -4.31
CA GLN A 149 11.83 0.87 -3.08
C GLN A 149 12.92 1.11 -2.03
N VAL A 150 12.49 1.18 -0.76
CA VAL A 150 13.38 1.35 0.38
C VAL A 150 13.38 0.07 1.20
N HIS A 151 14.54 -0.50 1.48
CA HIS A 151 14.67 -1.66 2.37
C HIS A 151 14.34 -1.27 3.81
N MET A 152 13.70 -2.18 4.54
CA MET A 152 13.38 -1.95 5.96
C MET A 152 14.61 -1.68 6.81
N ALA A 153 15.76 -2.25 6.43
CA ALA A 153 17.04 -1.92 7.05
C ALA A 153 17.33 -0.41 7.06
N ASN A 154 17.07 0.28 5.94
CA ASN A 154 17.28 1.73 5.83
C ASN A 154 16.24 2.51 6.65
N VAL A 155 15.00 2.03 6.70
CA VAL A 155 13.94 2.65 7.53
C VAL A 155 14.34 2.60 9.01
N LEU A 156 14.82 1.45 9.48
CA LEU A 156 15.25 1.28 10.87
C LEU A 156 16.49 2.14 11.20
N ALA A 157 17.44 2.24 10.27
CA ALA A 157 18.62 3.11 10.45
C ALA A 157 18.21 4.58 10.62
N VAL A 158 17.30 5.07 9.78
CA VAL A 158 16.76 6.43 9.93
C VAL A 158 16.03 6.60 11.26
N MET A 159 15.23 5.61 11.70
CA MET A 159 14.57 5.68 13.01
C MET A 159 15.58 5.78 14.16
N GLU A 160 16.68 5.04 14.08
CA GLU A 160 17.77 5.10 15.07
C GLU A 160 18.43 6.47 15.12
N ASP A 161 18.70 7.09 13.97
CA ASP A 161 19.25 8.45 13.86
C ASP A 161 18.34 9.50 14.55
N TYR A 162 17.04 9.25 14.61
CA TYR A 162 16.06 10.07 15.33
C TYR A 162 15.79 9.61 16.78
N GLY A 163 16.61 8.73 17.32
CA GLY A 163 16.50 8.25 18.71
C GLY A 163 15.44 7.17 18.94
N ILE A 164 14.87 6.58 17.88
CA ILE A 164 13.91 5.48 17.96
C ILE A 164 14.65 4.17 17.67
N GLY A 165 15.36 3.66 18.67
CA GLY A 165 16.11 2.41 18.54
C GLY A 165 15.20 1.18 18.55
N ILE A 166 15.24 0.39 17.47
CA ILE A 166 14.58 -0.92 17.37
C ILE A 166 15.67 -1.98 17.16
N ARG A 167 15.83 -2.89 18.12
CA ARG A 167 16.85 -3.94 18.03
C ARG A 167 16.49 -4.94 16.94
N VAL A 168 17.43 -5.27 16.06
CA VAL A 168 17.28 -6.37 15.12
C VAL A 168 17.67 -7.67 15.84
N VAL A 169 16.75 -8.62 15.84
CA VAL A 169 16.90 -9.89 16.57
C VAL A 169 16.61 -11.09 15.67
N LYS A 170 17.00 -12.30 16.10
CA LYS A 170 16.62 -13.54 15.41
C LYS A 170 15.09 -13.73 15.49
N ASP A 171 14.52 -14.35 14.47
CA ASP A 171 13.06 -14.54 14.35
C ASP A 171 12.44 -15.24 15.58
N ALA A 172 13.14 -16.22 16.16
CA ALA A 172 12.69 -16.88 17.38
C ALA A 172 12.68 -15.97 18.62
N GLU A 173 13.57 -14.99 18.70
CA GLU A 173 13.56 -13.98 19.76
C GLU A 173 12.42 -12.98 19.53
N PHE A 174 12.28 -12.51 18.29
CA PHE A 174 11.16 -11.66 17.91
C PHE A 174 9.80 -12.29 18.25
N GLN A 175 9.64 -13.59 17.93
CA GLN A 175 8.38 -14.29 18.25
C GLN A 175 8.10 -14.31 19.75
N ARG A 176 9.11 -14.55 20.59
CA ARG A 176 8.92 -14.51 22.07
C ARG A 176 8.50 -13.12 22.58
N GLU A 177 9.14 -12.05 22.08
CA GLU A 177 8.77 -10.69 22.48
C GLU A 177 7.40 -10.31 21.96
N PHE A 178 7.06 -10.72 20.73
CA PHE A 178 5.73 -10.53 20.18
C PHE A 178 4.65 -11.23 21.01
N ASP A 179 4.86 -12.51 21.37
CA ASP A 179 3.91 -13.29 22.18
C ASP A 179 3.76 -12.68 23.58
N ARG A 180 4.85 -12.14 24.15
CA ARG A 180 4.81 -11.41 25.43
C ARG A 180 3.92 -10.18 25.36
N VAL A 181 4.08 -9.36 24.32
CA VAL A 181 3.27 -8.15 24.12
C VAL A 181 1.82 -8.51 23.79
N LEU A 182 1.60 -9.58 23.03
CA LEU A 182 0.27 -10.08 22.68
C LEU A 182 -0.53 -10.53 23.91
N ALA A 183 0.14 -11.09 24.92
CA ALA A 183 -0.48 -11.52 26.18
C ALA A 183 -0.84 -10.36 27.13
N ASP A 184 -0.33 -9.16 26.87
CA ASP A 184 -0.63 -7.95 27.63
C ASP A 184 -1.89 -7.28 27.09
N GLU A 185 -2.96 -7.24 27.89
CA GLU A 185 -4.27 -6.68 27.48
C GLU A 185 -4.21 -5.20 27.08
N ALA A 186 -3.30 -4.43 27.65
CA ALA A 186 -3.14 -3.01 27.33
C ALA A 186 -2.38 -2.79 26.00
N LEU A 187 -1.45 -3.66 25.67
CA LEU A 187 -0.56 -3.52 24.52
C LEU A 187 -1.06 -4.25 23.28
N ASN A 188 -1.81 -5.33 23.40
CA ASN A 188 -2.23 -6.14 22.27
C ASN A 188 -3.07 -5.37 21.24
N LEU A 189 -3.91 -4.42 21.70
CA LEU A 189 -4.68 -3.56 20.80
C LEU A 189 -3.78 -2.63 19.98
N GLU A 190 -2.69 -2.16 20.55
CA GLU A 190 -1.72 -1.28 19.89
C GLU A 190 -0.95 -2.00 18.78
N ILE A 191 -0.69 -3.30 18.94
CA ILE A 191 0.00 -4.12 17.93
C ILE A 191 -0.94 -4.81 16.94
N SER A 192 -2.25 -4.67 17.08
CA SER A 192 -3.26 -5.30 16.21
C SER A 192 -3.03 -5.08 14.71
N PRO A 193 -2.51 -3.92 14.23
CA PRO A 193 -2.20 -3.72 12.82
C PRO A 193 -1.06 -4.61 12.31
N LEU A 194 -0.10 -4.92 13.18
CA LEU A 194 0.99 -5.86 12.86
C LEU A 194 0.47 -7.29 12.82
N ILE A 195 -0.42 -7.66 13.74
CA ILE A 195 -1.07 -8.98 13.74
C ILE A 195 -1.82 -9.21 12.42
N ALA A 196 -2.62 -8.23 11.99
CA ALA A 196 -3.35 -8.31 10.73
C ALA A 196 -2.41 -8.48 9.53
N TYR A 197 -1.28 -7.76 9.52
CA TYR A 197 -0.25 -7.87 8.48
C TYR A 197 0.45 -9.24 8.47
N MET A 198 0.82 -9.78 9.65
CA MET A 198 1.47 -11.08 9.75
C MET A 198 0.53 -12.23 9.35
N ASN A 199 -0.76 -12.11 9.67
CA ASN A 199 -1.76 -13.11 9.30
C ASN A 199 -2.03 -13.11 7.79
N SER A 200 -2.06 -11.95 7.13
CA SER A 200 -2.16 -11.89 5.66
C SER A 200 -0.96 -12.55 4.97
N GLY A 201 0.25 -12.39 5.53
CA GLY A 201 1.47 -13.06 5.02
C GLY A 201 1.54 -14.57 5.29
N LYS A 202 0.81 -15.08 6.31
CA LYS A 202 0.77 -16.53 6.61
C LYS A 202 -0.27 -17.27 5.76
N ALA A 203 -1.38 -16.64 5.44
CA ALA A 203 -2.39 -17.22 4.53
C ALA A 203 -1.82 -17.55 3.14
N ASN A 204 -0.71 -16.92 2.77
CA ASN A 204 -0.01 -17.12 1.50
C ASN A 204 1.10 -18.18 1.55
N ARG A 205 1.30 -18.86 2.68
CA ARG A 205 2.35 -19.90 2.84
C ARG A 205 1.81 -21.30 3.17
N GLN A 206 0.50 -21.47 3.19
CA GLN A 206 -0.20 -22.76 3.28
C GLN A 206 -0.87 -23.08 1.95
#